data_d06cd5cf4ef166fe9aa612c98581fbc9
#
_entry.id   d06cd5cf4ef166fe9aa612c98581fbc9
#
_cell.length_a   1.000
_cell.length_b   1.000
_cell.length_c   1.000
_cell.angle_alpha   90.00
_cell.angle_beta   90.00
_cell.angle_gamma   90.00
#
_symmetry.space_group_name_H-M   'P 1'
#
loop_
_entity.id
_entity.type
_entity.pdbx_description
1 polymer ?
#
loop_
_entity_poly.entity_id
_entity_poly.type
_entity_poly.pdbx_seq_one_letter_code
_entity_poly.pdbx_strand_id
1 'polypeptide(L)'
;LFRFFLSIFALILLTGIIILISLNFYKSALLKNDIALNINASKVSLTSFVYANDENGNPQEYQRLYSLENRVWVDFSEIPQYMKDAIIAIEDKRFYEHGGVDWKRTSGAIMNLTKGSSSYGGSTLTQQLIKNITEDNEVSLTRKIREIFRALELEKRYSKDEILESYLNIV
;
A
#
# COMPACT_ATOMS: atom_id res chain seq x y z
N LEU A 1 38.99 -12.11 -30.58
CA LEU A 1 37.60 -11.56 -30.63
C LEU A 1 36.64 -12.35 -29.72
N PHE A 2 36.48 -13.66 -29.85
CA PHE A 2 35.55 -14.50 -29.04
C PHE A 2 35.84 -14.38 -27.53
N ARG A 3 37.11 -14.47 -27.09
CA ARG A 3 37.47 -14.30 -25.67
C ARG A 3 37.12 -12.92 -25.11
N PHE A 4 37.25 -11.87 -25.94
CA PHE A 4 36.88 -10.52 -25.57
C PHE A 4 35.38 -10.35 -25.34
N PHE A 5 34.54 -10.87 -26.27
CA PHE A 5 33.09 -10.86 -26.08
C PHE A 5 32.65 -11.69 -24.86
N LEU A 6 33.29 -12.84 -24.64
CA LEU A 6 33.02 -13.68 -23.48
C LEU A 6 33.33 -12.93 -22.15
N SER A 7 34.44 -12.18 -22.11
CA SER A 7 34.80 -11.38 -20.93
C SER A 7 33.81 -10.24 -20.68
N ILE A 8 33.36 -9.55 -21.72
CA ILE A 8 32.33 -8.51 -21.59
C ILE A 8 31.01 -9.10 -21.09
N PHE A 9 30.60 -10.24 -21.67
CA PHE A 9 29.37 -10.93 -21.24
C PHE A 9 29.46 -11.37 -19.77
N ALA A 10 30.60 -11.93 -19.35
CA ALA A 10 30.83 -12.32 -17.97
C ALA A 10 30.80 -11.11 -17.02
N LEU A 11 31.36 -9.98 -17.42
CA LEU A 11 31.33 -8.73 -16.65
C LEU A 11 29.90 -8.22 -16.48
N ILE A 12 29.11 -8.19 -17.55
CA ILE A 12 27.70 -7.76 -17.52
C ILE A 12 26.90 -8.69 -16.59
N LEU A 13 27.12 -10.00 -16.68
CA LEU A 13 26.44 -10.98 -15.84
C LEU A 13 26.82 -10.81 -14.36
N LEU A 14 28.10 -10.60 -14.07
CA LEU A 14 28.60 -10.36 -12.70
C LEU A 14 28.01 -9.07 -12.12
N THR A 15 28.03 -7.97 -12.88
CA THR A 15 27.41 -6.70 -12.44
C THR A 15 25.91 -6.86 -12.19
N GLY A 16 25.19 -7.60 -13.04
CA GLY A 16 23.78 -7.92 -12.85
C GLY A 16 23.51 -8.69 -11.54
N ILE A 17 24.35 -9.68 -11.24
CA ILE A 17 24.27 -10.46 -9.99
C ILE A 17 24.52 -9.55 -8.77
N ILE A 18 25.53 -8.71 -8.81
CA ILE A 18 25.85 -7.77 -7.71
C ILE A 18 24.66 -6.82 -7.47
N ILE A 19 24.06 -6.28 -8.52
CA ILE A 19 22.88 -5.42 -8.42
C ILE A 19 21.71 -6.16 -7.77
N LEU A 20 21.44 -7.39 -8.19
CA LEU A 20 20.36 -8.20 -7.62
C LEU A 20 20.59 -8.50 -6.14
N ILE A 21 21.79 -8.86 -5.73
CA ILE A 21 22.16 -9.10 -4.33
C ILE A 21 21.99 -7.81 -3.52
N SER A 22 22.47 -6.68 -4.04
CA SER A 22 22.38 -5.38 -3.39
C SER A 22 20.93 -4.94 -3.21
N LEU A 23 20.07 -5.15 -4.21
CA LEU A 23 18.64 -4.88 -4.14
C LEU A 23 17.94 -5.77 -3.10
N ASN A 24 18.27 -7.04 -3.04
CA ASN A 24 17.72 -7.94 -2.02
C ASN A 24 18.15 -7.55 -0.61
N PHE A 25 19.40 -7.20 -0.41
CA PHE A 25 19.91 -6.73 0.88
C PHE A 25 19.23 -5.41 1.29
N TYR A 26 19.13 -4.46 0.37
CA TYR A 26 18.46 -3.18 0.59
C TYR A 26 16.99 -3.37 0.94
N LYS A 27 16.26 -4.22 0.19
CA LYS A 27 14.89 -4.62 0.50
C LYS A 27 14.76 -5.20 1.91
N SER A 28 15.64 -6.15 2.26
CA SER A 28 15.62 -6.80 3.58
C SER A 28 15.88 -5.80 4.70
N ALA A 29 16.83 -4.87 4.51
CA ALA A 29 17.11 -3.82 5.48
C ALA A 29 15.94 -2.84 5.66
N LEU A 30 15.26 -2.46 4.56
CA LEU A 30 14.09 -1.58 4.60
C LEU A 30 12.88 -2.21 5.31
N LEU A 31 12.68 -3.51 5.14
CA LEU A 31 11.51 -4.22 5.66
C LEU A 31 11.73 -4.81 7.06
N LYS A 32 12.97 -4.87 7.55
CA LYS A 32 13.34 -5.54 8.81
C LYS A 32 12.68 -4.90 10.04
N ASN A 33 12.38 -3.61 10.01
CA ASN A 33 11.77 -2.87 11.12
C ASN A 33 10.35 -2.38 10.81
N ASP A 34 9.69 -2.94 9.78
CA ASP A 34 8.46 -2.38 9.25
C ASP A 34 7.22 -2.99 9.94
N ILE A 35 6.93 -2.51 11.15
CA ILE A 35 5.68 -2.78 11.88
C ILE A 35 4.47 -2.25 11.09
N ALA A 36 4.67 -1.27 10.23
CA ALA A 36 3.65 -0.61 9.43
C ALA A 36 2.98 -1.50 8.36
N LEU A 37 3.50 -2.70 8.11
CA LEU A 37 2.88 -3.68 7.20
C LEU A 37 1.77 -4.53 7.86
N ASN A 38 1.38 -4.19 9.08
CA ASN A 38 0.25 -4.82 9.76
C ASN A 38 -0.98 -3.92 9.66
N ILE A 39 -1.80 -4.13 8.62
CA ILE A 39 -3.05 -3.37 8.45
C ILE A 39 -4.05 -3.58 9.59
N ASN A 40 -3.96 -4.67 10.33
CA ASN A 40 -4.77 -4.90 11.51
C ASN A 40 -4.38 -4.00 12.70
N ALA A 41 -3.14 -3.52 12.76
CA ALA A 41 -2.72 -2.57 13.79
C ALA A 41 -3.37 -1.19 13.60
N SER A 42 -3.76 -0.83 12.38
CA SER A 42 -4.46 0.43 12.08
C SER A 42 -5.89 0.45 12.63
N LYS A 43 -6.44 -0.72 13.01
CA LYS A 43 -7.74 -0.84 13.69
C LYS A 43 -7.70 -0.34 15.15
N VAL A 44 -6.53 -0.02 15.68
CA VAL A 44 -6.37 0.39 17.10
C VAL A 44 -6.91 1.80 17.38
N SER A 45 -7.03 2.65 16.38
CA SER A 45 -7.54 4.03 16.53
C SER A 45 -9.07 4.15 16.35
N LEU A 46 -9.79 3.05 16.52
CA LEU A 46 -11.25 3.02 16.37
C LEU A 46 -11.96 3.59 17.60
N THR A 47 -13.19 4.06 17.38
CA THR A 47 -14.12 4.43 18.44
C THR A 47 -14.49 3.20 19.26
N SER A 48 -14.38 3.31 20.60
CA SER A 48 -14.88 2.30 21.53
C SER A 48 -16.28 2.65 21.97
N PHE A 49 -17.17 1.68 21.99
CA PHE A 49 -18.55 1.84 22.43
C PHE A 49 -18.73 1.21 23.81
N VAL A 50 -19.32 1.95 24.74
CA VAL A 50 -19.72 1.46 26.06
C VAL A 50 -21.22 1.21 25.99
N TYR A 51 -21.62 -0.02 26.30
CA TYR A 51 -23.03 -0.40 26.37
C TYR A 51 -23.44 -0.60 27.83
N ALA A 52 -24.63 -0.17 28.17
CA ALA A 52 -25.28 -0.48 29.45
C ALA A 52 -26.64 -1.14 29.16
N ASN A 53 -27.09 -2.05 30.01
CA ASN A 53 -28.40 -2.63 29.89
C ASN A 53 -29.46 -1.63 30.32
N ASP A 54 -30.58 -1.56 29.58
CA ASP A 54 -31.76 -0.84 29.97
C ASP A 54 -32.53 -1.58 31.10
N GLU A 55 -33.67 -1.02 31.54
CA GLU A 55 -34.50 -1.61 32.59
C GLU A 55 -35.07 -3.00 32.21
N ASN A 56 -35.06 -3.34 30.92
CA ASN A 56 -35.53 -4.61 30.38
C ASN A 56 -34.38 -5.60 30.13
N GLY A 57 -33.13 -5.20 30.40
CA GLY A 57 -31.92 -6.02 30.20
C GLY A 57 -31.36 -5.97 28.78
N ASN A 58 -31.85 -5.09 27.90
CA ASN A 58 -31.33 -4.95 26.54
C ASN A 58 -30.12 -4.01 26.53
N PRO A 59 -29.03 -4.33 25.78
CA PRO A 59 -27.86 -3.47 25.63
C PRO A 59 -28.23 -2.21 24.85
N GLN A 60 -28.00 -1.05 25.46
CA GLN A 60 -28.09 0.27 24.84
C GLN A 60 -26.74 0.96 24.84
N GLU A 61 -26.45 1.70 23.77
CA GLU A 61 -25.25 2.52 23.71
C GLU A 61 -25.32 3.63 24.76
N TYR A 62 -24.42 3.55 25.75
CA TYR A 62 -24.35 4.51 26.85
C TYR A 62 -23.39 5.66 26.52
N GLN A 63 -22.21 5.32 25.98
CA GLN A 63 -21.16 6.32 25.69
C GLN A 63 -20.25 5.84 24.55
N ARG A 64 -19.80 6.78 23.75
CA ARG A 64 -18.73 6.58 22.77
C ARG A 64 -17.45 7.16 23.31
N LEU A 65 -16.39 6.36 23.29
CA LEU A 65 -15.04 6.79 23.63
C LEU A 65 -14.26 6.85 22.32
N TYR A 66 -13.96 8.04 21.85
CA TYR A 66 -13.15 8.27 20.65
C TYR A 66 -11.93 9.09 21.02
N SER A 67 -10.84 8.90 20.25
CA SER A 67 -9.62 9.68 20.36
C SER A 67 -9.78 10.98 19.54
N LEU A 68 -8.85 11.25 18.64
CA LEU A 68 -8.89 12.43 17.77
C LEU A 68 -9.89 12.27 16.62
N GLU A 69 -10.28 11.04 16.29
CA GLU A 69 -11.15 10.71 15.18
C GLU A 69 -12.26 9.74 15.62
N ASN A 70 -13.46 9.94 15.09
CA ASN A 70 -14.60 9.07 15.33
C ASN A 70 -14.75 8.10 14.15
N ARG A 71 -13.99 7.00 14.17
CA ARG A 71 -13.98 5.99 13.11
C ARG A 71 -14.63 4.70 13.59
N VAL A 72 -15.50 4.16 12.76
CA VAL A 72 -16.09 2.83 12.91
C VAL A 72 -15.63 1.99 11.74
N TRP A 73 -15.02 0.83 12.02
CA TRP A 73 -14.62 -0.08 10.96
C TRP A 73 -15.83 -0.74 10.33
N VAL A 74 -15.85 -0.81 9.02
CA VAL A 74 -16.90 -1.48 8.23
C VAL A 74 -16.27 -2.67 7.53
N ASP A 75 -16.82 -3.87 7.74
CA ASP A 75 -16.33 -5.09 7.12
C ASP A 75 -16.57 -5.06 5.59
N PHE A 76 -15.71 -5.73 4.83
CA PHE A 76 -15.74 -5.71 3.36
C PHE A 76 -17.09 -6.10 2.78
N SER A 77 -17.80 -7.03 3.41
CA SER A 77 -19.15 -7.49 3.01
C SER A 77 -20.22 -6.43 3.19
N GLU A 78 -20.03 -5.49 4.12
CA GLU A 78 -20.96 -4.42 4.42
C GLU A 78 -20.72 -3.17 3.55
N ILE A 79 -19.54 -3.06 2.95
CA ILE A 79 -19.24 -1.96 2.03
C ILE A 79 -20.01 -2.14 0.72
N PRO A 80 -20.82 -1.16 0.31
CA PRO A 80 -21.61 -1.26 -0.92
C PRO A 80 -20.74 -1.47 -2.16
N GLN A 81 -21.16 -2.35 -3.07
CA GLN A 81 -20.38 -2.69 -4.27
C GLN A 81 -20.07 -1.47 -5.13
N TYR A 82 -21.02 -0.57 -5.32
CA TYR A 82 -20.82 0.65 -6.11
C TYR A 82 -19.72 1.56 -5.55
N MET A 83 -19.48 1.55 -4.24
CA MET A 83 -18.43 2.32 -3.61
C MET A 83 -17.06 1.71 -3.91
N LYS A 84 -16.95 0.38 -3.82
CA LYS A 84 -15.74 -0.37 -4.20
C LYS A 84 -15.39 -0.13 -5.67
N ASP A 85 -16.36 -0.25 -6.55
CA ASP A 85 -16.18 -0.04 -8.00
C ASP A 85 -15.80 1.40 -8.33
N ALA A 86 -16.41 2.38 -7.67
CA ALA A 86 -16.11 3.79 -7.89
C ALA A 86 -14.66 4.14 -7.52
N ILE A 87 -14.19 3.68 -6.35
CA ILE A 87 -12.82 3.98 -5.92
C ILE A 87 -11.79 3.29 -6.82
N ILE A 88 -12.02 2.04 -7.21
CA ILE A 88 -11.17 1.32 -8.15
C ILE A 88 -11.13 2.03 -9.50
N ALA A 89 -12.28 2.47 -10.02
CA ALA A 89 -12.37 3.13 -11.31
C ALA A 89 -11.62 4.47 -11.35
N ILE A 90 -11.60 5.21 -10.24
CA ILE A 90 -10.97 6.53 -10.14
C ILE A 90 -9.48 6.38 -9.81
N GLU A 91 -9.15 5.61 -8.78
CA GLU A 91 -7.81 5.56 -8.22
C GLU A 91 -6.93 4.52 -8.90
N ASP A 92 -7.47 3.33 -9.22
CA ASP A 92 -6.66 2.21 -9.67
C ASP A 92 -7.44 1.18 -10.51
N LYS A 93 -7.78 1.54 -11.75
CA LYS A 93 -8.61 0.71 -12.66
C LYS A 93 -8.15 -0.73 -12.82
N ARG A 94 -6.87 -0.99 -12.59
CA ARG A 94 -6.26 -2.33 -12.71
C ARG A 94 -5.89 -2.92 -11.37
N PHE A 95 -6.53 -2.49 -10.28
CA PHE A 95 -6.23 -2.93 -8.92
C PHE A 95 -6.12 -4.45 -8.79
N TYR A 96 -7.03 -5.20 -9.39
CA TYR A 96 -7.04 -6.67 -9.35
C TYR A 96 -6.04 -7.35 -10.31
N GLU A 97 -5.38 -6.59 -11.20
CA GLU A 97 -4.50 -7.12 -12.23
C GLU A 97 -3.00 -7.06 -11.88
N HIS A 98 -2.62 -6.27 -10.87
CA HIS A 98 -1.23 -6.08 -10.48
C HIS A 98 -0.98 -6.51 -9.03
N GLY A 99 0.30 -6.73 -8.66
CA GLY A 99 0.72 -7.11 -7.31
C GLY A 99 1.30 -5.93 -6.52
N GLY A 100 0.51 -4.89 -6.25
CA GLY A 100 0.88 -3.72 -5.45
C GLY A 100 1.42 -2.54 -6.24
N VAL A 101 1.98 -2.76 -7.42
CA VAL A 101 2.50 -1.71 -8.30
C VAL A 101 2.01 -1.92 -9.71
N ASP A 102 1.35 -0.95 -10.28
CA ASP A 102 0.99 -0.91 -11.69
C ASP A 102 2.16 -0.34 -12.51
N TRP A 103 3.02 -1.24 -13.02
CA TRP A 103 4.22 -0.85 -13.77
C TRP A 103 3.91 -0.10 -15.06
N LYS A 104 2.77 -0.38 -15.73
CA LYS A 104 2.35 0.34 -16.94
C LYS A 104 1.99 1.79 -16.62
N ARG A 105 1.23 1.99 -15.55
CA ARG A 105 0.85 3.33 -15.06
C ARG A 105 2.05 4.10 -14.54
N THR A 106 2.91 3.44 -13.77
CA THR A 106 4.13 4.02 -13.19
C THR A 106 5.10 4.48 -14.29
N SER A 107 5.35 3.64 -15.29
CA SER A 107 6.22 4.02 -16.43
C SER A 107 5.63 5.16 -17.25
N GLY A 108 4.32 5.18 -17.47
CA GLY A 108 3.62 6.28 -18.14
C GLY A 108 3.74 7.60 -17.36
N ALA A 109 3.60 7.56 -16.03
CA ALA A 109 3.77 8.72 -15.18
C ALA A 109 5.20 9.29 -15.24
N ILE A 110 6.22 8.43 -15.21
CA ILE A 110 7.62 8.83 -15.37
C ILE A 110 7.87 9.48 -16.74
N MET A 111 7.35 8.90 -17.81
CA MET A 111 7.47 9.48 -19.16
C MET A 111 6.77 10.84 -19.27
N ASN A 112 5.64 11.03 -18.61
CA ASN A 112 4.92 12.30 -18.61
C ASN A 112 5.67 13.39 -17.81
N LEU A 113 6.31 13.02 -16.70
CA LEU A 113 7.17 13.92 -15.94
C LEU A 113 8.33 14.46 -16.79
N THR A 114 8.97 13.61 -17.61
CA THR A 114 10.05 14.05 -18.51
C THR A 114 9.57 14.96 -19.64
N LYS A 115 8.27 14.93 -19.96
CA LYS A 115 7.63 15.79 -20.97
C LYS A 115 7.00 17.06 -20.37
N GLY A 116 7.18 17.31 -19.07
CA GLY A 116 6.62 18.50 -18.39
C GLY A 116 5.09 18.47 -18.17
N SER A 117 4.48 17.29 -18.32
CA SER A 117 3.04 17.10 -18.14
C SER A 117 2.77 16.42 -16.80
N SER A 118 2.10 17.11 -15.87
CA SER A 118 1.86 16.65 -14.50
C SER A 118 0.53 15.91 -14.30
N SER A 119 0.01 15.19 -15.27
CA SER A 119 -1.42 14.91 -15.31
C SER A 119 -1.93 13.57 -14.78
N TYR A 120 -1.15 12.67 -14.20
CA TYR A 120 -1.74 11.47 -13.58
C TYR A 120 -0.93 10.96 -12.39
N GLY A 121 -1.62 10.77 -11.24
CA GLY A 121 -1.08 10.04 -10.10
C GLY A 121 -0.72 8.60 -10.51
N GLY A 122 0.56 8.25 -10.47
CA GLY A 122 1.04 6.91 -10.82
C GLY A 122 0.96 5.90 -9.68
N SER A 123 0.43 6.30 -8.51
CA SER A 123 0.35 5.43 -7.33
C SER A 123 -0.89 4.54 -7.37
N THR A 124 -0.76 3.30 -6.93
CA THR A 124 -1.85 2.34 -6.77
C THR A 124 -2.58 2.54 -5.44
N LEU A 125 -3.75 1.93 -5.27
CA LEU A 125 -4.47 1.89 -3.99
C LEU A 125 -3.59 1.32 -2.86
N THR A 126 -2.85 0.26 -3.13
CA THR A 126 -1.92 -0.35 -2.17
C THR A 126 -0.82 0.61 -1.75
N GLN A 127 -0.25 1.39 -2.69
CA GLN A 127 0.76 2.39 -2.38
C GLN A 127 0.19 3.57 -1.58
N GLN A 128 -1.04 3.99 -1.87
CA GLN A 128 -1.72 5.05 -1.12
C GLN A 128 -2.04 4.57 0.31
N LEU A 129 -2.52 3.34 0.48
CA LEU A 129 -2.74 2.74 1.79
C LEU A 129 -1.45 2.73 2.63
N ILE A 130 -0.33 2.27 2.05
CA ILE A 130 0.99 2.28 2.72
C ILE A 130 1.36 3.69 3.17
N LYS A 131 1.22 4.68 2.30
CA LYS A 131 1.51 6.08 2.63
C LYS A 131 0.70 6.56 3.83
N ASN A 132 -0.59 6.25 3.88
CA ASN A 132 -1.46 6.68 4.98
C ASN A 132 -1.17 5.94 6.29
N ILE A 133 -0.90 4.63 6.24
CA ILE A 133 -0.55 3.85 7.44
C ILE A 133 0.81 4.28 8.02
N THR A 134 1.77 4.63 7.16
CA THR A 134 3.14 4.95 7.61
C THR A 134 3.33 6.42 7.93
N GLU A 135 2.37 7.28 7.59
CA GLU A 135 2.44 8.74 7.71
C GLU A 135 3.74 9.34 7.12
N ASP A 136 4.38 8.60 6.22
CA ASP A 136 5.65 8.97 5.58
C ASP A 136 5.38 9.99 4.48
N ASN A 137 5.34 11.27 4.85
CA ASN A 137 5.04 12.40 3.96
C ASN A 137 6.29 13.05 3.34
N GLU A 138 7.48 12.48 3.55
CA GLU A 138 8.72 12.98 2.95
C GLU A 138 8.63 12.98 1.42
N VAL A 139 9.05 14.06 0.78
CA VAL A 139 9.10 14.16 -0.67
C VAL A 139 10.50 13.74 -1.15
N SER A 140 10.75 12.44 -1.25
CA SER A 140 12.03 11.91 -1.70
C SER A 140 11.88 10.67 -2.59
N LEU A 141 12.87 10.43 -3.44
CA LEU A 141 12.94 9.19 -4.24
C LEU A 141 13.08 7.95 -3.33
N THR A 142 13.84 8.08 -2.26
CA THR A 142 14.05 7.00 -1.28
C THR A 142 12.73 6.58 -0.64
N ARG A 143 11.89 7.54 -0.26
CA ARG A 143 10.54 7.27 0.23
C ARG A 143 9.71 6.51 -0.81
N LYS A 144 9.74 6.96 -2.08
CA LYS A 144 8.96 6.31 -3.14
C LYS A 144 9.42 4.87 -3.41
N ILE A 145 10.72 4.61 -3.36
CA ILE A 145 11.26 3.25 -3.47
C ILE A 145 10.79 2.39 -2.29
N ARG A 146 10.82 2.93 -1.07
CA ARG A 146 10.34 2.27 0.14
C ARG A 146 8.85 1.93 0.04
N GLU A 147 8.03 2.87 -0.38
CA GLU A 147 6.60 2.69 -0.64
C GLU A 147 6.33 1.55 -1.64
N ILE A 148 7.09 1.48 -2.74
CA ILE A 148 7.00 0.40 -3.73
C ILE A 148 7.31 -0.96 -3.10
N PHE A 149 8.42 -1.09 -2.36
CA PHE A 149 8.76 -2.37 -1.72
C PHE A 149 7.74 -2.79 -0.67
N ARG A 150 7.22 -1.85 0.10
CA ARG A 150 6.16 -2.09 1.07
C ARG A 150 4.87 -2.55 0.41
N ALA A 151 4.47 -1.92 -0.69
CA ALA A 151 3.28 -2.31 -1.45
C ALA A 151 3.41 -3.73 -2.02
N LEU A 152 4.56 -4.08 -2.60
CA LEU A 152 4.84 -5.44 -3.08
C LEU A 152 4.82 -6.49 -1.95
N GLU A 153 5.26 -6.12 -0.75
CA GLU A 153 5.27 -7.03 0.41
C GLU A 153 3.87 -7.16 1.03
N LEU A 154 3.09 -6.07 1.07
CA LEU A 154 1.73 -6.08 1.57
C LEU A 154 0.85 -7.03 0.75
N GLU A 155 0.93 -6.96 -0.57
CA GLU A 155 0.18 -7.82 -1.51
C GLU A 155 0.56 -9.31 -1.44
N LYS A 156 1.67 -9.66 -0.81
CA LYS A 156 2.00 -11.05 -0.51
C LYS A 156 1.34 -11.58 0.75
N ARG A 157 0.98 -10.69 1.67
CA ARG A 157 0.45 -11.02 2.99
C ARG A 157 -1.06 -10.94 3.06
N TYR A 158 -1.65 -10.05 2.27
CA TYR A 158 -3.06 -9.72 2.30
C TYR A 158 -3.69 -9.86 0.92
N SER A 159 -4.93 -10.32 0.89
CA SER A 159 -5.74 -10.37 -0.33
C SER A 159 -6.11 -8.96 -0.82
N LYS A 160 -6.52 -8.87 -2.07
CA LYS A 160 -7.03 -7.62 -2.66
C LYS A 160 -8.21 -7.04 -1.88
N ASP A 161 -9.10 -7.90 -1.42
CA ASP A 161 -10.29 -7.49 -0.68
C ASP A 161 -9.93 -6.93 0.70
N GLU A 162 -8.97 -7.53 1.41
CA GLU A 162 -8.46 -7.01 2.69
C GLU A 162 -7.74 -5.66 2.51
N ILE A 163 -6.99 -5.50 1.42
CA ILE A 163 -6.32 -4.24 1.08
C ILE A 163 -7.34 -3.16 0.77
N LEU A 164 -8.38 -3.48 -0.03
CA LEU A 164 -9.43 -2.53 -0.40
C LEU A 164 -10.30 -2.16 0.81
N GLU A 165 -10.65 -3.13 1.66
CA GLU A 165 -11.33 -2.90 2.93
C GLU A 165 -10.55 -1.91 3.79
N SER A 166 -9.25 -2.18 3.97
CA SER A 166 -8.38 -1.32 4.77
C SER A 166 -8.25 0.08 4.17
N TYR A 167 -8.13 0.18 2.85
CA TYR A 167 -8.10 1.46 2.16
C TYR A 167 -9.36 2.29 2.44
N LEU A 168 -10.54 1.69 2.26
CA LEU A 168 -11.83 2.37 2.43
C LEU A 168 -12.14 2.76 3.89
N ASN A 169 -11.51 2.09 4.86
CA ASN A 169 -11.66 2.40 6.28
C ASN A 169 -10.60 3.39 6.82
N ILE A 170 -9.46 3.54 6.16
CA ILE A 170 -8.33 4.33 6.65
C ILE A 170 -8.17 5.65 5.88
N VAL A 171 -8.41 5.64 4.56
CA VAL A 171 -8.20 6.77 3.66
C VAL A 171 -9.49 7.51 3.40
#